data_ad49c2e5a8c116764943c5d1bd2f04b0
#
_entry.id   ad49c2e5a8c116764943c5d1bd2f04b0
#
_cell.length_a   1.000
_cell.length_b   1.000
_cell.length_c   1.000
_cell.angle_alpha   90.00
_cell.angle_beta   90.00
_cell.angle_gamma   90.00
#
_symmetry.space_group_name_H-M   'P 1'
#
loop_
_entity.id
_entity.type
_entity.pdbx_description
1 polymer ?
#
loop_
_entity_poly.entity_id
_entity_poly.type
_entity_poly.pdbx_seq_one_letter_code
_entity_poly.pdbx_strand_id
1 'polypeptide(L)'
;MTCFTFPSKWEKVELSDIAIFQNGYAFKSSTYIDSGDFVIRIGNVHDTGINLNNPAYVNATELNAEKFRLSQGDILMSLTGNVGRTAFIKEEHLPAVLNQRVAKVAFSSLIEKKFSFYLLRSNIVQSELLKCAKGAAQLNISTKDLDKIVVGIPSIREQKIIAEKLDTLLAQVDSTKARLEQIPQILKRFRQAVLAAVVNGKAVNIDTDENTLTTLGNIAKNIKYGTSKKCSETQGSTAVLRIPNIGPGYIINSNLKYADFDQKELVTLTLKEGDLLLIRSNGSIDLVGKVAVISENDTEYLYAGYLIRVRLDKERAAPKYISYCLQSPQLRQIIENIARSTSGVNNINSKELASLEIPLTPLPEQHEIVRRVEQLFAYADTIEKLVNSALTRVNSLTQSILAKAFRGELTAQWRAENPDLISGENSAAALLEKIKAERAASGGKKTSRKKA
;
A
#
# COMPACT_ATOMS: atom_id res chain seq x y z
N MET A 1 23.88 -0.80 23.42
CA MET A 1 24.65 -1.05 22.18
C MET A 1 24.43 -2.49 21.80
N THR A 2 23.64 -2.78 20.78
CA THR A 2 23.55 -4.12 20.20
C THR A 2 24.86 -4.37 19.46
N CYS A 3 25.80 -5.08 20.10
CA CYS A 3 27.05 -5.48 19.46
C CYS A 3 26.70 -6.61 18.49
N PHE A 4 26.70 -6.34 17.18
CA PHE A 4 26.52 -7.38 16.20
C PHE A 4 27.69 -8.36 16.26
N THR A 5 27.39 -9.65 16.46
CA THR A 5 28.38 -10.73 16.43
C THR A 5 28.40 -11.32 15.03
N PHE A 6 29.57 -11.41 14.42
CA PHE A 6 29.79 -12.05 13.13
C PHE A 6 30.46 -13.41 13.32
N PRO A 7 30.32 -14.33 12.35
CA PRO A 7 31.04 -15.59 12.39
C PRO A 7 32.57 -15.39 12.50
N SER A 8 33.27 -16.30 13.17
CA SER A 8 34.71 -16.21 13.42
C SER A 8 35.57 -16.17 12.14
N LYS A 9 35.04 -16.58 11.01
CA LYS A 9 35.72 -16.57 9.70
C LYS A 9 35.42 -15.31 8.88
N TRP A 10 34.62 -14.37 9.45
CA TRP A 10 34.36 -13.07 8.84
C TRP A 10 35.25 -12.00 9.47
N GLU A 11 35.69 -11.05 8.67
CA GLU A 11 36.48 -9.93 9.15
C GLU A 11 35.56 -8.73 9.46
N LYS A 12 35.85 -8.04 10.56
CA LYS A 12 35.18 -6.77 10.92
C LYS A 12 35.93 -5.61 10.31
N VAL A 13 35.23 -4.82 9.52
CA VAL A 13 35.82 -3.67 8.81
C VAL A 13 34.89 -2.47 8.87
N GLU A 14 35.45 -1.28 8.75
CA GLU A 14 34.66 -0.08 8.46
C GLU A 14 34.26 -0.07 6.98
N LEU A 15 33.09 0.52 6.64
CA LEU A 15 32.69 0.64 5.24
C LEU A 15 33.73 1.42 4.43
N SER A 16 34.43 2.38 5.06
CA SER A 16 35.56 3.09 4.45
C SER A 16 36.68 2.18 3.99
N ASP A 17 36.87 0.99 4.57
CA ASP A 17 37.90 0.04 4.15
C ASP A 17 37.59 -0.63 2.81
N ILE A 18 36.31 -0.74 2.45
CA ILE A 18 35.83 -1.54 1.31
C ILE A 18 35.03 -0.74 0.29
N ALA A 19 34.61 0.49 0.60
CA ALA A 19 33.80 1.33 -0.28
C ALA A 19 34.26 2.79 -0.25
N ILE A 20 33.92 3.55 -1.28
CA ILE A 20 34.09 5.00 -1.39
C ILE A 20 32.73 5.63 -1.61
N PHE A 21 32.43 6.69 -0.86
CA PHE A 21 31.17 7.43 -0.95
C PHE A 21 31.41 8.76 -1.69
N GLN A 22 30.78 8.92 -2.85
CA GLN A 22 30.82 10.14 -3.64
C GLN A 22 29.51 10.91 -3.49
N ASN A 23 29.57 12.15 -2.99
CA ASN A 23 28.43 13.07 -3.01
C ASN A 23 28.18 13.59 -4.43
N GLY A 24 26.90 13.88 -4.73
CA GLY A 24 26.52 14.50 -6.00
C GLY A 24 26.70 16.02 -6.04
N TYR A 25 26.25 16.62 -7.14
CA TYR A 25 26.31 18.05 -7.40
C TYR A 25 25.02 18.78 -6.94
N ALA A 26 25.18 20.03 -6.51
CA ALA A 26 24.06 20.87 -6.07
C ALA A 26 23.38 21.56 -7.25
N PHE A 27 22.61 20.82 -8.06
CA PHE A 27 21.86 21.41 -9.16
C PHE A 27 20.79 22.37 -8.64
N LYS A 28 20.78 23.60 -9.18
CA LYS A 28 19.76 24.61 -8.87
C LYS A 28 18.54 24.35 -9.78
N SER A 29 17.34 24.54 -9.25
CA SER A 29 16.11 24.37 -10.05
C SER A 29 16.04 25.27 -11.29
N SER A 30 16.70 26.44 -11.24
CA SER A 30 16.83 27.36 -12.38
C SER A 30 17.69 26.83 -13.54
N THR A 31 18.43 25.74 -13.33
CA THR A 31 19.25 25.09 -14.38
C THR A 31 18.56 23.87 -14.99
N TYR A 32 17.31 23.57 -14.58
CA TYR A 32 16.58 22.46 -15.14
C TYR A 32 16.06 22.79 -16.53
N ILE A 33 16.12 21.78 -17.42
CA ILE A 33 15.71 21.84 -18.81
C ILE A 33 14.74 20.68 -19.10
N ASP A 34 14.07 20.69 -20.24
CA ASP A 34 13.06 19.69 -20.60
C ASP A 34 13.64 18.32 -20.96
N SER A 35 14.90 18.27 -21.39
CA SER A 35 15.60 17.02 -21.76
C SER A 35 17.10 17.12 -21.56
N GLY A 36 17.80 16.00 -21.32
CA GLY A 36 19.23 15.96 -21.09
C GLY A 36 19.63 14.86 -20.11
N ASP A 37 20.65 15.12 -19.28
CA ASP A 37 21.07 14.20 -18.22
C ASP A 37 20.04 14.21 -17.09
N PHE A 38 19.45 13.06 -16.76
CA PHE A 38 18.46 12.91 -15.69
C PHE A 38 19.09 13.13 -14.30
N VAL A 39 18.57 14.10 -13.55
CA VAL A 39 19.05 14.40 -12.19
C VAL A 39 18.45 13.43 -11.18
N ILE A 40 19.21 12.47 -10.71
CA ILE A 40 18.78 11.53 -9.67
C ILE A 40 18.75 12.23 -8.31
N ARG A 41 17.54 12.55 -7.83
CA ARG A 41 17.28 13.20 -6.55
C ARG A 41 16.80 12.19 -5.52
N ILE A 42 16.71 12.59 -4.23
CA ILE A 42 16.23 11.71 -3.14
C ILE A 42 14.86 11.13 -3.41
N GLY A 43 13.96 11.86 -4.06
CA GLY A 43 12.62 11.39 -4.43
C GLY A 43 12.62 10.32 -5.53
N ASN A 44 13.74 10.12 -6.22
CA ASN A 44 13.88 9.09 -7.24
C ASN A 44 14.46 7.78 -6.69
N VAL A 45 15.14 7.79 -5.53
CA VAL A 45 15.75 6.59 -4.94
C VAL A 45 14.76 5.90 -4.02
N HIS A 46 14.33 4.69 -4.40
CA HIS A 46 13.41 3.84 -3.64
C HIS A 46 14.01 2.43 -3.45
N ASP A 47 13.53 1.71 -2.44
CA ASP A 47 13.96 0.32 -2.21
C ASP A 47 13.53 -0.65 -3.33
N THR A 48 12.55 -0.24 -4.14
CA THR A 48 12.11 -0.96 -5.34
C THR A 48 12.91 -0.60 -6.60
N GLY A 49 13.82 0.38 -6.52
CA GLY A 49 14.61 0.88 -7.64
C GLY A 49 14.52 2.37 -7.84
N ILE A 50 14.93 2.85 -9.02
CA ILE A 50 14.83 4.28 -9.36
C ILE A 50 13.45 4.58 -9.90
N ASN A 51 12.79 5.56 -9.29
CA ASN A 51 11.49 6.10 -9.73
C ASN A 51 11.70 7.25 -10.71
N LEU A 52 11.10 7.16 -11.90
CA LEU A 52 11.19 8.15 -12.96
C LEU A 52 10.09 9.24 -12.89
N ASN A 53 9.22 9.22 -11.89
CA ASN A 53 8.19 10.23 -11.71
C ASN A 53 8.79 11.62 -11.40
N ASN A 54 8.18 12.68 -11.95
CA ASN A 54 8.64 14.05 -11.82
C ASN A 54 10.13 14.22 -12.19
N PRO A 55 10.53 13.89 -13.42
CA PRO A 55 11.92 13.97 -13.84
C PRO A 55 12.40 15.44 -13.84
N ALA A 56 13.69 15.62 -13.62
CA ALA A 56 14.39 16.87 -13.85
C ALA A 56 15.65 16.56 -14.65
N TYR A 57 15.94 17.37 -15.62
CA TYR A 57 17.08 17.19 -16.52
C TYR A 57 18.01 18.38 -16.49
N VAL A 58 19.25 18.19 -16.81
CA VAL A 58 20.28 19.23 -16.94
C VAL A 58 21.21 18.92 -18.11
N ASN A 59 21.94 19.92 -18.58
CA ASN A 59 23.14 19.70 -19.40
C ASN A 59 24.38 19.65 -18.49
N ALA A 60 24.83 18.45 -18.16
CA ALA A 60 25.94 18.26 -17.24
C ALA A 60 27.26 18.85 -17.76
N THR A 61 27.44 18.94 -19.08
CA THR A 61 28.64 19.51 -19.70
C THR A 61 28.69 21.04 -19.53
N GLU A 62 27.59 21.72 -19.79
CA GLU A 62 27.49 23.18 -19.58
C GLU A 62 27.68 23.58 -18.12
N LEU A 63 27.27 22.72 -17.19
CA LEU A 63 27.40 22.94 -15.74
C LEU A 63 28.75 22.48 -15.17
N ASN A 64 29.68 21.97 -15.99
CA ASN A 64 30.95 21.34 -15.57
C ASN A 64 30.73 20.25 -14.52
N ALA A 65 29.66 19.46 -14.69
CA ALA A 65 29.20 18.43 -13.75
C ALA A 65 29.39 16.99 -14.27
N GLU A 66 30.15 16.78 -15.37
CA GLU A 66 30.34 15.47 -16.00
C GLU A 66 30.91 14.40 -15.05
N LYS A 67 31.74 14.82 -14.07
CA LYS A 67 32.27 13.91 -13.04
C LYS A 67 31.21 13.29 -12.14
N PHE A 68 29.97 13.79 -12.19
CA PHE A 68 28.83 13.26 -11.46
C PHE A 68 27.90 12.41 -12.33
N ARG A 69 28.27 12.16 -13.59
CA ARG A 69 27.54 11.21 -14.44
C ARG A 69 27.60 9.82 -13.84
N LEU A 70 26.47 9.15 -13.97
CA LEU A 70 26.26 7.80 -13.48
C LEU A 70 26.44 6.79 -14.62
N SER A 71 26.80 5.59 -14.23
CA SER A 71 26.97 4.45 -15.14
C SER A 71 26.05 3.31 -14.71
N GLN A 72 25.72 2.43 -15.66
CA GLN A 72 24.96 1.21 -15.38
C GLN A 72 25.64 0.40 -14.27
N GLY A 73 24.83 0.02 -13.29
CA GLY A 73 25.24 -0.75 -12.14
C GLY A 73 25.88 0.06 -11.02
N ASP A 74 25.91 1.39 -11.09
CA ASP A 74 26.22 2.21 -9.93
C ASP A 74 25.20 1.98 -8.82
N ILE A 75 25.67 1.90 -7.57
CA ILE A 75 24.82 1.80 -6.39
C ILE A 75 24.62 3.20 -5.82
N LEU A 76 23.37 3.60 -5.65
CA LEU A 76 23.02 4.89 -5.07
C LEU A 76 22.38 4.70 -3.70
N MET A 77 22.65 5.66 -2.80
CA MET A 77 22.03 5.71 -1.46
C MET A 77 21.53 7.12 -1.16
N SER A 78 20.30 7.22 -0.65
CA SER A 78 19.74 8.50 -0.18
C SER A 78 20.39 8.95 1.13
N LEU A 79 20.81 10.22 1.20
CA LEU A 79 21.48 10.81 2.36
C LEU A 79 20.55 11.67 3.21
N THR A 80 19.37 12.05 2.69
CA THR A 80 18.44 12.99 3.33
C THR A 80 17.01 12.48 3.25
N GLY A 81 16.17 12.80 4.23
CA GLY A 81 14.77 12.39 4.31
C GLY A 81 14.64 10.91 4.63
N ASN A 82 14.31 10.10 3.66
CA ASN A 82 14.34 8.64 3.79
C ASN A 82 15.77 8.12 3.63
N VAL A 83 16.60 8.37 4.64
CA VAL A 83 18.01 8.00 4.66
C VAL A 83 18.19 6.49 4.48
N GLY A 84 19.22 6.10 3.69
CA GLY A 84 19.59 4.68 3.51
C GLY A 84 18.87 3.93 2.42
N ARG A 85 17.86 4.50 1.74
CA ARG A 85 17.27 3.87 0.54
C ARG A 85 18.34 3.66 -0.51
N THR A 86 18.35 2.45 -1.09
CA THR A 86 19.44 2.02 -1.97
C THR A 86 18.87 1.46 -3.27
N ALA A 87 19.44 1.88 -4.41
CA ALA A 87 19.02 1.43 -5.73
C ALA A 87 20.20 1.28 -6.68
N PHE A 88 20.07 0.39 -7.67
CA PHE A 88 20.98 0.29 -8.81
C PHE A 88 20.58 1.23 -9.94
N ILE A 89 21.57 1.83 -10.60
CA ILE A 89 21.37 2.45 -11.91
C ILE A 89 21.33 1.35 -12.98
N LYS A 90 20.26 1.37 -13.77
CA LYS A 90 20.08 0.51 -14.95
C LYS A 90 20.27 1.34 -16.21
N GLU A 91 20.38 0.68 -17.36
CA GLU A 91 20.53 1.33 -18.67
C GLU A 91 19.37 2.31 -18.98
N GLU A 92 18.15 1.92 -18.63
CA GLU A 92 16.92 2.73 -18.80
C GLU A 92 16.91 4.08 -18.05
N HIS A 93 17.84 4.26 -17.09
CA HIS A 93 17.98 5.49 -16.31
C HIS A 93 18.98 6.47 -16.90
N LEU A 94 19.73 6.05 -17.93
CA LEU A 94 20.82 6.84 -18.50
C LEU A 94 20.39 7.65 -19.73
N PRO A 95 21.00 8.82 -20.02
CA PRO A 95 22.05 9.46 -19.24
C PRO A 95 21.55 10.09 -17.94
N ALA A 96 22.32 9.97 -16.85
CA ALA A 96 21.92 10.48 -15.54
C ALA A 96 23.11 11.08 -14.76
N VAL A 97 22.77 11.99 -13.86
CA VAL A 97 23.73 12.68 -12.95
C VAL A 97 23.29 12.61 -11.51
N LEU A 98 24.24 12.61 -10.60
CA LEU A 98 24.06 12.45 -9.16
C LEU A 98 23.78 13.80 -8.47
N ASN A 99 22.64 13.93 -7.77
CA ASN A 99 22.33 15.09 -6.96
C ASN A 99 22.99 15.04 -5.56
N GLN A 100 23.33 16.19 -4.96
CA GLN A 100 24.02 16.33 -3.69
C GLN A 100 23.42 15.58 -2.48
N ARG A 101 22.12 15.24 -2.54
CA ARG A 101 21.40 14.53 -1.46
C ARG A 101 21.37 13.02 -1.65
N VAL A 102 22.09 12.55 -2.64
CA VAL A 102 22.26 11.12 -2.95
C VAL A 102 23.76 10.86 -3.02
N ALA A 103 24.22 9.74 -2.45
CA ALA A 103 25.59 9.28 -2.61
C ALA A 103 25.65 8.14 -3.63
N LYS A 104 26.69 8.13 -4.47
CA LYS A 104 27.17 6.95 -5.18
C LYS A 104 28.08 6.16 -4.25
N VAL A 105 27.81 4.87 -4.10
CA VAL A 105 28.61 3.95 -3.27
C VAL A 105 29.40 3.03 -4.18
N ALA A 106 30.69 3.25 -4.25
CA ALA A 106 31.62 2.47 -5.07
C ALA A 106 32.42 1.50 -4.18
N PHE A 107 32.03 0.23 -4.19
CA PHE A 107 32.78 -0.83 -3.51
C PHE A 107 34.02 -1.21 -4.35
N SER A 108 35.05 -1.78 -3.67
CA SER A 108 36.19 -2.39 -4.37
C SER A 108 35.68 -3.45 -5.37
N SER A 109 36.37 -3.55 -6.51
CA SER A 109 36.07 -4.56 -7.56
C SER A 109 36.20 -6.01 -7.06
N LEU A 110 36.88 -6.21 -5.93
CA LEU A 110 37.07 -7.50 -5.27
C LEU A 110 35.91 -7.93 -4.39
N ILE A 111 34.92 -7.05 -4.15
CA ILE A 111 33.69 -7.34 -3.41
C ILE A 111 32.57 -7.73 -4.38
N GLU A 112 31.81 -8.75 -4.05
CA GLU A 112 30.66 -9.16 -4.87
C GLU A 112 29.59 -8.05 -4.89
N LYS A 113 29.15 -7.66 -6.09
CA LYS A 113 28.31 -6.47 -6.31
C LYS A 113 26.91 -6.57 -5.68
N LYS A 114 26.25 -7.72 -5.80
CA LYS A 114 24.93 -7.93 -5.20
C LYS A 114 25.02 -8.08 -3.67
N PHE A 115 26.10 -8.73 -3.19
CA PHE A 115 26.37 -8.79 -1.76
C PHE A 115 26.48 -7.37 -1.17
N SER A 116 27.27 -6.49 -1.80
CA SER A 116 27.43 -5.10 -1.34
C SER A 116 26.14 -4.31 -1.37
N PHE A 117 25.27 -4.51 -2.36
CA PHE A 117 23.95 -3.93 -2.43
C PHE A 117 23.05 -4.39 -1.27
N TYR A 118 23.01 -5.69 -1.01
CA TYR A 118 22.24 -6.24 0.11
C TYR A 118 22.82 -5.87 1.48
N LEU A 119 24.14 -5.75 1.59
CA LEU A 119 24.82 -5.26 2.80
C LEU A 119 24.31 -3.88 3.19
N LEU A 120 24.24 -2.95 2.24
CA LEU A 120 23.73 -1.60 2.48
C LEU A 120 22.26 -1.60 2.96
N ARG A 121 21.46 -2.55 2.51
CA ARG A 121 20.03 -2.72 2.88
C ARG A 121 19.84 -3.53 4.16
N SER A 122 20.88 -4.13 4.69
CA SER A 122 20.81 -4.95 5.90
C SER A 122 20.50 -4.13 7.13
N ASN A 123 19.84 -4.75 8.10
CA ASN A 123 19.55 -4.12 9.39
C ASN A 123 20.81 -3.62 10.11
N ILE A 124 21.96 -4.25 9.89
CA ILE A 124 23.26 -3.84 10.46
C ILE A 124 23.59 -2.42 10.00
N VAL A 125 23.57 -2.17 8.70
CA VAL A 125 23.87 -0.85 8.12
C VAL A 125 22.72 0.11 8.40
N GLN A 126 21.48 -0.27 8.16
CA GLN A 126 20.31 0.62 8.31
C GLN A 126 20.13 1.11 9.75
N SER A 127 20.37 0.27 10.77
CA SER A 127 20.26 0.69 12.17
C SER A 127 21.36 1.69 12.57
N GLU A 128 22.58 1.52 12.06
CA GLU A 128 23.68 2.46 12.30
C GLU A 128 23.43 3.81 11.58
N LEU A 129 22.91 3.77 10.35
CA LEU A 129 22.49 4.97 9.61
C LEU A 129 21.49 5.80 10.43
N LEU A 130 20.45 5.16 10.98
CA LEU A 130 19.43 5.84 11.79
C LEU A 130 19.98 6.43 13.09
N LYS A 131 20.99 5.79 13.72
CA LYS A 131 21.66 6.32 14.91
C LYS A 131 22.52 7.56 14.60
N CYS A 132 23.17 7.58 13.43
CA CYS A 132 24.03 8.68 13.00
C CYS A 132 23.24 9.84 12.38
N ALA A 133 22.00 9.58 11.92
CA ALA A 133 21.17 10.58 11.25
C ALA A 133 20.79 11.73 12.20
N LYS A 134 20.95 12.97 11.73
CA LYS A 134 20.66 14.21 12.45
C LYS A 134 19.52 14.97 11.78
N GLY A 135 18.77 15.73 12.57
CA GLY A 135 17.71 16.61 12.09
C GLY A 135 16.34 16.29 12.71
N ALA A 136 15.66 17.31 13.24
CA ALA A 136 14.34 17.16 13.87
C ALA A 136 13.19 17.04 12.84
N ALA A 137 13.25 17.81 11.73
CA ALA A 137 12.22 17.81 10.70
C ALA A 137 12.57 16.90 9.51
N GLN A 138 13.84 16.75 9.19
CA GLN A 138 14.32 15.91 8.09
C GLN A 138 15.67 15.28 8.47
N LEU A 139 15.70 13.95 8.52
CA LEU A 139 16.93 13.21 8.79
C LEU A 139 17.96 13.47 7.69
N ASN A 140 19.22 13.63 8.08
CA ASN A 140 20.36 13.80 7.19
C ASN A 140 21.58 13.07 7.73
N ILE A 141 22.36 12.46 6.85
CA ILE A 141 23.60 11.77 7.17
C ILE A 141 24.71 12.23 6.24
N SER A 142 25.92 12.34 6.77
CA SER A 142 27.10 12.65 5.96
C SER A 142 27.80 11.38 5.47
N THR A 143 28.52 11.47 4.36
CA THR A 143 29.37 10.35 3.88
C THR A 143 30.46 9.98 4.91
N LYS A 144 30.90 10.92 5.74
CA LYS A 144 31.84 10.63 6.85
C LYS A 144 31.24 9.76 7.95
N ASP A 145 29.93 9.83 8.15
CA ASP A 145 29.24 8.95 9.11
C ASP A 145 29.11 7.55 8.53
N LEU A 146 28.89 7.44 7.20
CA LEU A 146 28.88 6.15 6.47
C LEU A 146 30.23 5.45 6.58
N ASP A 147 31.33 6.18 6.45
CA ASP A 147 32.71 5.65 6.51
C ASP A 147 32.96 4.79 7.75
N LYS A 148 32.36 5.16 8.90
CA LYS A 148 32.60 4.55 10.21
C LYS A 148 31.70 3.37 10.56
N ILE A 149 30.76 3.01 9.70
CA ILE A 149 29.85 1.89 9.95
C ILE A 149 30.65 0.58 9.87
N VAL A 150 30.60 -0.18 10.95
CA VAL A 150 31.30 -1.48 11.05
C VAL A 150 30.42 -2.60 10.50
N VAL A 151 30.96 -3.38 9.58
CA VAL A 151 30.29 -4.51 8.96
C VAL A 151 31.16 -5.77 8.99
N GLY A 152 30.53 -6.93 8.82
CA GLY A 152 31.23 -8.22 8.69
C GLY A 152 31.40 -8.59 7.21
N ILE A 153 32.61 -8.91 6.78
CA ILE A 153 32.92 -9.31 5.42
C ILE A 153 33.40 -10.76 5.40
N PRO A 154 32.70 -11.67 4.69
CA PRO A 154 33.15 -13.04 4.45
C PRO A 154 34.10 -13.12 3.25
N SER A 155 34.61 -14.33 2.99
CA SER A 155 35.35 -14.64 1.75
C SER A 155 34.52 -14.32 0.53
N ILE A 156 35.17 -14.02 -0.61
CA ILE A 156 34.47 -13.72 -1.89
C ILE A 156 33.56 -14.90 -2.34
N ARG A 157 33.93 -16.13 -2.01
CA ARG A 157 33.10 -17.31 -2.30
C ARG A 157 31.80 -17.29 -1.51
N GLU A 158 31.89 -17.01 -0.21
CA GLU A 158 30.71 -16.92 0.66
C GLU A 158 29.83 -15.71 0.30
N GLN A 159 30.41 -14.56 -0.10
CA GLN A 159 29.66 -13.41 -0.61
C GLN A 159 28.75 -13.78 -1.78
N LYS A 160 29.26 -14.54 -2.75
CA LYS A 160 28.49 -15.05 -3.91
C LYS A 160 27.33 -15.93 -3.47
N ILE A 161 27.57 -16.88 -2.56
CA ILE A 161 26.50 -17.75 -2.03
C ILE A 161 25.44 -16.96 -1.28
N ILE A 162 25.85 -15.96 -0.49
CA ILE A 162 24.90 -15.06 0.20
C ILE A 162 24.04 -14.31 -0.82
N ALA A 163 24.67 -13.72 -1.84
CA ALA A 163 23.97 -12.96 -2.88
C ALA A 163 22.98 -13.83 -3.66
N GLU A 164 23.36 -15.03 -4.09
CA GLU A 164 22.50 -15.97 -4.80
C GLU A 164 21.31 -16.43 -3.94
N LYS A 165 21.55 -16.76 -2.67
CA LYS A 165 20.47 -17.13 -1.73
C LYS A 165 19.51 -15.96 -1.48
N LEU A 166 20.03 -14.73 -1.33
CA LEU A 166 19.23 -13.52 -1.17
C LEU A 166 18.40 -13.22 -2.42
N ASP A 167 18.98 -13.30 -3.60
CA ASP A 167 18.25 -13.13 -4.88
C ASP A 167 17.06 -14.09 -4.94
N THR A 168 17.28 -15.37 -4.64
CA THR A 168 16.24 -16.39 -4.69
C THR A 168 15.15 -16.15 -3.65
N LEU A 169 15.54 -15.93 -2.38
CA LEU A 169 14.57 -15.77 -1.29
C LEU A 169 13.78 -14.47 -1.41
N LEU A 170 14.41 -13.36 -1.77
CA LEU A 170 13.74 -12.08 -1.92
C LEU A 170 12.81 -12.07 -3.14
N ALA A 171 13.19 -12.69 -4.26
CA ALA A 171 12.29 -12.87 -5.40
C ALA A 171 11.03 -13.68 -5.04
N GLN A 172 11.15 -14.72 -4.20
CA GLN A 172 10.00 -15.48 -3.68
C GLN A 172 9.11 -14.64 -2.78
N VAL A 173 9.71 -13.81 -1.92
CA VAL A 173 8.97 -12.86 -1.07
C VAL A 173 8.18 -11.85 -1.92
N ASP A 174 8.83 -11.24 -2.91
CA ASP A 174 8.21 -10.26 -3.80
C ASP A 174 7.06 -10.88 -4.62
N SER A 175 7.28 -12.08 -5.18
CA SER A 175 6.24 -12.83 -5.90
C SER A 175 5.04 -13.17 -5.01
N THR A 176 5.29 -13.60 -3.77
CA THR A 176 4.23 -13.92 -2.80
C THR A 176 3.44 -12.67 -2.42
N LYS A 177 4.16 -11.56 -2.15
CA LYS A 177 3.55 -10.26 -1.86
C LYS A 177 2.64 -9.80 -2.99
N ALA A 178 3.13 -9.81 -4.23
CA ALA A 178 2.36 -9.41 -5.41
C ALA A 178 1.07 -10.23 -5.58
N ARG A 179 1.12 -11.55 -5.32
CA ARG A 179 -0.08 -12.41 -5.35
C ARG A 179 -1.06 -12.07 -4.25
N LEU A 180 -0.59 -11.85 -3.02
CA LEU A 180 -1.45 -11.46 -1.90
C LEU A 180 -2.12 -10.11 -2.13
N GLU A 181 -1.43 -9.14 -2.72
CA GLU A 181 -1.96 -7.82 -3.05
C GLU A 181 -3.05 -7.83 -4.13
N GLN A 182 -3.16 -8.89 -4.93
CA GLN A 182 -4.24 -9.05 -5.90
C GLN A 182 -5.54 -9.60 -5.28
N ILE A 183 -5.46 -10.31 -4.16
CA ILE A 183 -6.63 -10.99 -3.57
C ILE A 183 -7.76 -10.03 -3.19
N PRO A 184 -7.54 -8.82 -2.61
CA PRO A 184 -8.62 -7.87 -2.33
C PRO A 184 -9.46 -7.52 -3.55
N GLN A 185 -8.83 -7.37 -4.72
CA GLN A 185 -9.54 -7.12 -5.98
C GLN A 185 -10.38 -8.34 -6.43
N ILE A 186 -9.84 -9.53 -6.23
CA ILE A 186 -10.56 -10.78 -6.52
C ILE A 186 -11.78 -10.91 -5.58
N LEU A 187 -11.62 -10.66 -4.28
CA LEU A 187 -12.71 -10.69 -3.31
C LEU A 187 -13.79 -9.64 -3.61
N LYS A 188 -13.40 -8.44 -4.06
CA LYS A 188 -14.35 -7.42 -4.52
C LYS A 188 -15.20 -7.94 -5.70
N ARG A 189 -14.56 -8.52 -6.70
CA ARG A 189 -15.27 -9.12 -7.85
C ARG A 189 -16.14 -10.29 -7.44
N PHE A 190 -15.67 -11.13 -6.51
CA PHE A 190 -16.45 -12.23 -5.96
C PHE A 190 -17.73 -11.73 -5.28
N ARG A 191 -17.66 -10.73 -4.37
CA ARG A 191 -18.84 -10.15 -3.74
C ARG A 191 -19.83 -9.59 -4.78
N GLN A 192 -19.32 -8.92 -5.82
CA GLN A 192 -20.15 -8.40 -6.91
C GLN A 192 -20.84 -9.54 -7.70
N ALA A 193 -20.13 -10.63 -7.97
CA ALA A 193 -20.71 -11.80 -8.67
C ALA A 193 -21.78 -12.48 -7.83
N VAL A 194 -21.58 -12.61 -6.51
CA VAL A 194 -22.58 -13.14 -5.58
C VAL A 194 -23.84 -12.28 -5.61
N LEU A 195 -23.71 -10.95 -5.52
CA LEU A 195 -24.86 -10.03 -5.59
C LEU A 195 -25.56 -10.07 -6.96
N ALA A 196 -24.81 -10.21 -8.04
CA ALA A 196 -25.40 -10.39 -9.39
C ALA A 196 -26.21 -11.68 -9.50
N ALA A 197 -25.76 -12.75 -8.83
CA ALA A 197 -26.48 -14.04 -8.82
C ALA A 197 -27.81 -13.96 -8.05
N VAL A 198 -27.92 -13.09 -7.05
CA VAL A 198 -29.18 -12.83 -6.31
C VAL A 198 -30.27 -12.37 -7.27
N VAL A 199 -29.97 -11.38 -8.11
CA VAL A 199 -30.94 -10.77 -9.06
C VAL A 199 -31.29 -11.73 -10.20
N ASN A 200 -30.35 -12.58 -10.61
CA ASN A 200 -30.54 -13.50 -11.72
C ASN A 200 -31.20 -14.84 -11.31
N GLY A 201 -31.66 -15.00 -10.05
CA GLY A 201 -32.21 -16.24 -9.54
C GLY A 201 -31.23 -17.42 -9.41
N LYS A 202 -29.95 -17.18 -9.69
CA LYS A 202 -28.90 -18.23 -9.69
C LYS A 202 -28.20 -18.41 -8.32
N ALA A 203 -28.56 -17.62 -7.34
CA ALA A 203 -27.96 -17.71 -5.99
C ALA A 203 -28.37 -18.99 -5.23
N VAL A 204 -29.46 -19.61 -5.66
CA VAL A 204 -29.95 -20.89 -5.17
C VAL A 204 -30.26 -21.72 -6.43
N ASN A 205 -29.79 -22.97 -6.50
CA ASN A 205 -30.18 -23.91 -7.57
C ASN A 205 -31.67 -24.31 -7.45
N ILE A 206 -32.54 -23.33 -7.48
CA ILE A 206 -33.98 -23.50 -7.48
C ILE A 206 -34.39 -23.17 -8.91
N ASP A 207 -34.99 -24.15 -9.63
CA ASP A 207 -35.69 -23.93 -10.90
C ASP A 207 -36.89 -23.01 -10.57
N THR A 208 -36.66 -21.72 -10.59
CA THR A 208 -37.71 -20.73 -10.30
C THR A 208 -38.34 -20.30 -11.63
N ASP A 209 -39.34 -21.01 -12.07
CA ASP A 209 -40.30 -20.52 -13.09
C ASP A 209 -41.14 -19.32 -12.55
N GLU A 210 -40.98 -18.91 -11.29
CA GLU A 210 -41.81 -17.91 -10.60
C GLU A 210 -41.07 -16.62 -10.16
N ASN A 211 -39.98 -16.24 -10.80
CA ASN A 211 -39.39 -14.90 -10.56
C ASN A 211 -40.30 -13.82 -11.15
N THR A 212 -41.21 -13.28 -10.32
CA THR A 212 -42.02 -12.13 -10.71
C THR A 212 -41.29 -10.85 -10.46
N LEU A 213 -41.11 -10.03 -11.51
CA LEU A 213 -40.66 -8.67 -11.37
C LEU A 213 -41.73 -7.82 -10.68
N THR A 214 -41.37 -7.08 -9.65
CA THR A 214 -42.24 -6.11 -8.99
C THR A 214 -41.50 -4.79 -8.79
N THR A 215 -42.21 -3.70 -8.56
CA THR A 215 -41.55 -2.44 -8.25
C THR A 215 -41.28 -2.33 -6.75
N LEU A 216 -40.19 -1.61 -6.38
CA LEU A 216 -39.88 -1.36 -4.98
C LEU A 216 -41.06 -0.67 -4.25
N GLY A 217 -41.80 0.21 -4.95
CA GLY A 217 -43.00 0.85 -4.42
C GLY A 217 -44.11 -0.11 -4.04
N ASN A 218 -44.29 -1.21 -4.79
CA ASN A 218 -45.33 -2.22 -4.54
C ASN A 218 -45.06 -3.10 -3.30
N ILE A 219 -43.81 -3.18 -2.86
CA ILE A 219 -43.39 -3.93 -1.67
C ILE A 219 -43.02 -3.01 -0.50
N ALA A 220 -43.11 -1.69 -0.67
CA ALA A 220 -42.87 -0.71 0.36
C ALA A 220 -44.16 -0.21 1.03
N LYS A 221 -44.26 -0.28 2.35
CA LYS A 221 -45.33 0.39 3.11
C LYS A 221 -45.28 1.90 3.05
N ASN A 222 -44.05 2.45 3.01
CA ASN A 222 -43.83 3.88 2.78
C ASN A 222 -42.38 4.16 2.39
N ILE A 223 -42.17 5.29 1.67
CA ILE A 223 -40.89 5.84 1.29
C ILE A 223 -40.86 7.30 1.77
N LYS A 224 -39.91 7.66 2.63
CA LYS A 224 -39.83 8.99 3.26
C LYS A 224 -38.42 9.58 3.25
N TYR A 225 -38.35 10.88 3.02
CA TYR A 225 -37.12 11.68 3.18
C TYR A 225 -36.83 11.94 4.65
N GLY A 226 -35.56 12.15 4.98
CA GLY A 226 -35.10 12.54 6.29
C GLY A 226 -35.28 14.04 6.58
N THR A 227 -34.76 14.48 7.72
CA THR A 227 -34.87 15.88 8.18
C THR A 227 -33.96 16.81 7.40
N SER A 228 -34.46 18.03 7.16
CA SER A 228 -33.67 19.17 6.65
C SER A 228 -33.02 20.00 7.77
N LYS A 229 -33.22 19.67 9.03
CA LYS A 229 -32.63 20.38 10.17
C LYS A 229 -31.09 20.33 10.11
N LYS A 230 -30.50 21.47 10.46
CA LYS A 230 -29.03 21.56 10.60
C LYS A 230 -28.62 20.82 11.89
N CYS A 231 -27.73 19.84 11.73
CA CYS A 231 -27.23 19.04 12.85
C CYS A 231 -25.86 19.55 13.31
N SER A 232 -25.61 19.48 14.62
CA SER A 232 -24.38 19.87 15.30
C SER A 232 -23.59 18.63 15.75
N GLU A 233 -22.28 18.76 15.91
CA GLU A 233 -21.43 17.71 16.51
C GLU A 233 -21.54 17.68 18.04
N THR A 234 -21.93 18.79 18.63
CA THR A 234 -21.89 19.00 20.10
C THR A 234 -23.22 19.38 20.74
N GLN A 235 -24.29 19.64 19.94
CA GLN A 235 -25.57 20.13 20.43
C GLN A 235 -26.72 19.33 19.83
N GLY A 236 -27.68 18.96 20.65
CA GLY A 236 -28.90 18.24 20.31
C GLY A 236 -29.03 16.95 21.13
N SER A 237 -30.28 16.51 21.33
CA SER A 237 -30.62 15.33 22.12
C SER A 237 -30.72 14.05 21.32
N THR A 238 -30.91 14.16 19.99
CA THR A 238 -31.16 12.99 19.12
C THR A 238 -30.10 12.87 18.03
N ALA A 239 -29.49 11.71 17.92
CA ALA A 239 -28.48 11.41 16.89
C ALA A 239 -29.13 11.24 15.51
N VAL A 240 -28.47 11.78 14.47
CA VAL A 240 -28.95 11.82 13.09
C VAL A 240 -27.94 11.16 12.16
N LEU A 241 -28.37 10.10 11.49
CA LEU A 241 -27.60 9.40 10.47
C LEU A 241 -27.48 10.27 9.21
N ARG A 242 -26.28 10.27 8.65
CA ARG A 242 -25.92 11.03 7.45
C ARG A 242 -25.22 10.12 6.44
N ILE A 243 -24.86 10.67 5.28
CA ILE A 243 -24.15 9.93 4.21
C ILE A 243 -22.96 9.10 4.72
N PRO A 244 -22.04 9.62 5.57
CA PRO A 244 -20.92 8.83 6.07
C PRO A 244 -21.32 7.62 6.94
N ASN A 245 -22.58 7.63 7.46
CA ASN A 245 -23.08 6.55 8.30
C ASN A 245 -23.68 5.39 7.49
N ILE A 246 -23.82 5.52 6.17
CA ILE A 246 -24.30 4.43 5.30
C ILE A 246 -23.12 3.54 4.89
N GLY A 247 -22.99 2.41 5.55
CA GLY A 247 -22.02 1.37 5.27
C GLY A 247 -22.46 0.45 4.11
N PRO A 248 -21.71 -0.60 3.80
CA PRO A 248 -22.06 -1.59 2.77
C PRO A 248 -23.09 -2.58 3.32
N GLY A 249 -24.35 -2.17 3.36
CA GLY A 249 -25.47 -2.97 3.86
C GLY A 249 -25.81 -2.78 5.34
N TYR A 250 -25.04 -2.01 6.11
CA TYR A 250 -25.24 -1.76 7.55
C TYR A 250 -24.93 -0.30 7.93
N ILE A 251 -25.29 0.11 9.14
CA ILE A 251 -25.03 1.44 9.67
C ILE A 251 -23.65 1.51 10.33
N ILE A 252 -22.91 2.60 10.06
CA ILE A 252 -21.65 2.96 10.72
C ILE A 252 -21.97 4.07 11.73
N ASN A 253 -21.93 3.78 13.01
CA ASN A 253 -22.31 4.66 14.12
C ASN A 253 -21.19 5.62 14.59
N SER A 254 -20.23 5.94 13.73
CA SER A 254 -19.15 6.88 14.01
C SER A 254 -19.47 8.29 13.50
N ASN A 255 -18.89 9.31 14.13
CA ASN A 255 -19.02 10.72 13.71
C ASN A 255 -20.49 11.18 13.56
N LEU A 256 -21.36 10.80 14.51
CA LEU A 256 -22.75 11.21 14.53
C LEU A 256 -22.87 12.72 14.72
N LYS A 257 -23.97 13.29 14.19
CA LYS A 257 -24.40 14.66 14.50
C LYS A 257 -25.76 14.61 15.17
N TYR A 258 -26.09 15.67 15.92
CA TYR A 258 -27.25 15.72 16.78
C TYR A 258 -28.13 16.91 16.43
N ALA A 259 -29.43 16.80 16.73
CA ALA A 259 -30.38 17.90 16.67
C ALA A 259 -31.55 17.64 17.65
N ASP A 260 -32.31 18.68 17.93
CA ASP A 260 -33.52 18.57 18.72
C ASP A 260 -34.75 18.47 17.82
N PHE A 261 -35.67 17.59 18.18
CA PHE A 261 -36.89 17.30 17.42
C PHE A 261 -38.12 17.39 18.30
N ASP A 262 -39.22 17.88 17.74
CA ASP A 262 -40.51 17.79 18.38
C ASP A 262 -41.11 16.38 18.29
N GLN A 263 -42.18 16.13 19.09
CA GLN A 263 -42.78 14.80 19.17
C GLN A 263 -43.33 14.31 17.82
N LYS A 264 -43.81 15.22 16.96
CA LYS A 264 -44.36 14.89 15.66
C LYS A 264 -43.26 14.47 14.69
N GLU A 265 -42.15 15.17 14.72
CA GLU A 265 -40.94 14.83 13.92
C GLU A 265 -40.35 13.48 14.36
N LEU A 266 -40.23 13.26 15.70
CA LEU A 266 -39.74 11.98 16.24
C LEU A 266 -40.59 10.81 15.72
N VAL A 267 -41.93 10.89 15.84
CA VAL A 267 -42.82 9.84 15.32
C VAL A 267 -42.71 9.66 13.83
N THR A 268 -42.56 10.76 13.07
CA THR A 268 -42.51 10.71 11.59
C THR A 268 -41.21 10.10 11.05
N LEU A 269 -40.07 10.42 11.71
CA LEU A 269 -38.74 10.03 11.26
C LEU A 269 -38.22 8.79 11.97
N THR A 270 -38.95 8.22 12.94
CA THR A 270 -38.57 6.99 13.63
C THR A 270 -38.17 5.89 12.68
N LEU A 271 -36.98 5.34 12.88
CA LEU A 271 -36.49 4.14 12.21
C LEU A 271 -37.04 2.89 12.94
N LYS A 272 -37.24 1.84 12.18
CA LYS A 272 -37.61 0.52 12.70
C LYS A 272 -36.64 -0.51 12.13
N GLU A 273 -36.39 -1.54 12.91
CA GLU A 273 -35.59 -2.68 12.42
C GLU A 273 -36.10 -3.18 11.07
N GLY A 274 -35.19 -3.37 10.13
CA GLY A 274 -35.50 -3.78 8.76
C GLY A 274 -35.86 -2.63 7.81
N ASP A 275 -35.93 -1.38 8.27
CA ASP A 275 -36.00 -0.24 7.35
C ASP A 275 -34.74 -0.20 6.49
N LEU A 276 -34.87 0.14 5.21
CA LEU A 276 -33.74 0.40 4.32
C LEU A 276 -33.49 1.91 4.29
N LEU A 277 -32.23 2.30 4.50
CA LEU A 277 -31.82 3.69 4.43
C LEU A 277 -30.84 3.89 3.28
N LEU A 278 -31.21 4.71 2.28
CA LEU A 278 -30.45 4.91 1.06
C LEU A 278 -29.96 6.34 0.95
N ILE A 279 -28.78 6.53 0.37
CA ILE A 279 -28.27 7.83 -0.04
C ILE A 279 -29.03 8.27 -1.29
N ARG A 280 -29.76 9.39 -1.21
CA ARG A 280 -30.53 9.90 -2.34
C ARG A 280 -29.81 10.96 -3.16
N SER A 281 -28.86 11.68 -2.57
CA SER A 281 -28.21 12.81 -3.23
C SER A 281 -26.74 12.91 -2.83
N ASN A 282 -25.85 13.00 -3.84
CA ASN A 282 -24.42 13.20 -3.64
C ASN A 282 -23.76 13.74 -4.91
N GLY A 283 -22.60 14.43 -4.77
CA GLY A 283 -21.75 14.81 -5.91
C GLY A 283 -21.14 13.59 -6.62
N SER A 284 -20.80 12.53 -5.89
CA SER A 284 -20.33 11.26 -6.45
C SER A 284 -21.50 10.35 -6.79
N ILE A 285 -21.63 9.96 -8.06
CA ILE A 285 -22.73 9.11 -8.55
C ILE A 285 -22.73 7.71 -7.93
N ASP A 286 -21.57 7.15 -7.68
CA ASP A 286 -21.37 5.82 -7.08
C ASP A 286 -21.87 5.71 -5.63
N LEU A 287 -22.10 6.84 -4.95
CA LEU A 287 -22.68 6.87 -3.61
C LEU A 287 -24.21 6.93 -3.64
N VAL A 288 -24.83 7.46 -4.70
CA VAL A 288 -26.29 7.54 -4.78
C VAL A 288 -26.88 6.12 -4.87
N GLY A 289 -27.90 5.84 -4.07
CA GLY A 289 -28.52 4.52 -3.97
C GLY A 289 -27.75 3.52 -3.09
N LYS A 290 -26.60 3.91 -2.49
CA LYS A 290 -25.96 3.07 -1.47
C LYS A 290 -26.94 2.86 -0.31
N VAL A 291 -27.10 1.61 0.11
CA VAL A 291 -28.15 1.17 1.03
C VAL A 291 -27.56 0.54 2.29
N ALA A 292 -28.20 0.77 3.42
CA ALA A 292 -27.99 0.06 4.67
C ALA A 292 -29.34 -0.44 5.24
N VAL A 293 -29.32 -1.57 5.91
CA VAL A 293 -30.45 -2.12 6.64
C VAL A 293 -30.36 -1.67 8.09
N ILE A 294 -31.43 -1.13 8.63
CA ILE A 294 -31.52 -0.72 10.05
C ILE A 294 -31.62 -1.98 10.92
N SER A 295 -30.69 -2.13 11.84
CA SER A 295 -30.73 -3.12 12.91
C SER A 295 -31.50 -2.61 14.15
N GLU A 296 -31.76 -3.47 15.11
CA GLU A 296 -32.38 -3.10 16.39
C GLU A 296 -31.59 -1.98 17.08
N ASN A 297 -30.27 -2.05 17.08
CA ASN A 297 -29.38 -1.05 17.69
C ASN A 297 -29.39 0.33 16.99
N ASP A 298 -29.92 0.41 15.78
CA ASP A 298 -29.96 1.66 15.01
C ASP A 298 -31.31 2.38 15.09
N THR A 299 -32.30 1.81 15.81
CA THR A 299 -33.67 2.33 15.86
C THR A 299 -33.78 3.64 16.65
N GLU A 300 -32.80 3.96 17.47
CA GLU A 300 -32.73 5.21 18.25
C GLU A 300 -32.35 6.43 17.39
N TYR A 301 -31.81 6.22 16.18
CA TYR A 301 -31.38 7.29 15.31
C TYR A 301 -32.51 7.84 14.44
N LEU A 302 -32.41 9.12 14.09
CA LEU A 302 -33.11 9.70 12.96
C LEU A 302 -32.15 9.82 11.76
N TYR A 303 -32.60 10.37 10.64
CA TYR A 303 -31.79 10.45 9.42
C TYR A 303 -31.97 11.78 8.68
N ALA A 304 -30.90 12.24 8.03
CA ALA A 304 -30.83 13.52 7.33
C ALA A 304 -31.53 13.48 5.96
N GLY A 305 -31.90 14.63 5.45
CA GLY A 305 -32.63 14.81 4.18
C GLY A 305 -31.89 14.37 2.91
N TYR A 306 -30.58 14.10 3.00
CA TYR A 306 -29.79 13.43 1.93
C TYR A 306 -29.99 11.92 1.89
N LEU A 307 -30.75 11.38 2.85
CA LEU A 307 -31.13 9.98 2.93
C LEU A 307 -32.62 9.82 2.69
N ILE A 308 -33.00 8.65 2.22
CA ILE A 308 -34.38 8.24 2.01
C ILE A 308 -34.60 6.88 2.66
N ARG A 309 -35.66 6.78 3.49
CA ARG A 309 -36.06 5.54 4.13
C ARG A 309 -37.11 4.82 3.29
N VAL A 310 -36.89 3.53 3.06
CA VAL A 310 -37.86 2.59 2.51
C VAL A 310 -38.26 1.61 3.60
N ARG A 311 -39.51 1.64 4.03
CA ARG A 311 -40.09 0.67 4.96
C ARG A 311 -40.84 -0.39 4.18
N LEU A 312 -40.32 -1.58 4.20
CA LEU A 312 -40.87 -2.72 3.45
C LEU A 312 -42.08 -3.34 4.16
N ASP A 313 -42.89 -3.99 3.37
CA ASP A 313 -43.85 -4.99 3.86
C ASP A 313 -43.12 -6.32 4.12
N LYS A 314 -42.83 -6.59 5.40
CA LYS A 314 -42.05 -7.76 5.81
C LYS A 314 -42.72 -9.11 5.53
N GLU A 315 -44.04 -9.11 5.26
CA GLU A 315 -44.77 -10.32 4.87
C GLU A 315 -44.51 -10.72 3.41
N ARG A 316 -43.96 -9.78 2.62
CA ARG A 316 -43.69 -9.98 1.18
C ARG A 316 -42.19 -9.91 0.85
N ALA A 317 -41.43 -9.09 1.60
CA ALA A 317 -40.06 -8.78 1.24
C ALA A 317 -39.14 -8.77 2.47
N ALA A 318 -38.12 -9.61 2.46
CA ALA A 318 -37.08 -9.66 3.47
C ALA A 318 -36.11 -8.47 3.27
N PRO A 319 -35.88 -7.62 4.29
CA PRO A 319 -35.07 -6.40 4.14
C PRO A 319 -33.64 -6.64 3.60
N LYS A 320 -32.95 -7.68 4.08
CA LYS A 320 -31.60 -8.02 3.62
C LYS A 320 -31.59 -8.50 2.16
N TYR A 321 -32.61 -9.25 1.72
CA TYR A 321 -32.74 -9.68 0.33
C TYR A 321 -32.87 -8.45 -0.60
N ILE A 322 -33.78 -7.54 -0.29
CA ILE A 322 -33.97 -6.30 -1.07
C ILE A 322 -32.70 -5.43 -1.03
N SER A 323 -32.03 -5.36 0.10
CA SER A 323 -30.72 -4.68 0.21
C SER A 323 -29.67 -5.28 -0.73
N TYR A 324 -29.59 -6.60 -0.85
CA TYR A 324 -28.67 -7.27 -1.78
C TYR A 324 -29.07 -7.05 -3.24
N CYS A 325 -30.35 -7.06 -3.57
CA CYS A 325 -30.82 -6.69 -4.90
C CYS A 325 -30.37 -5.27 -5.27
N LEU A 326 -30.60 -4.29 -4.39
CA LEU A 326 -30.20 -2.88 -4.61
C LEU A 326 -28.68 -2.68 -4.72
N GLN A 327 -27.88 -3.55 -4.08
CA GLN A 327 -26.42 -3.54 -4.14
C GLN A 327 -25.87 -4.30 -5.37
N SER A 328 -26.69 -5.05 -6.09
CA SER A 328 -26.27 -5.80 -7.28
C SER A 328 -25.75 -4.88 -8.38
N PRO A 329 -24.77 -5.30 -9.17
CA PRO A 329 -24.25 -4.48 -10.27
C PRO A 329 -25.34 -4.01 -11.24
N GLN A 330 -26.35 -4.84 -11.51
CA GLN A 330 -27.45 -4.53 -12.42
C GLN A 330 -28.30 -3.36 -11.89
N LEU A 331 -28.80 -3.48 -10.64
CA LEU A 331 -29.60 -2.40 -10.06
C LEU A 331 -28.78 -1.15 -9.78
N ARG A 332 -27.53 -1.31 -9.38
CA ARG A 332 -26.60 -0.18 -9.22
C ARG A 332 -26.49 0.63 -10.51
N GLN A 333 -26.30 -0.02 -11.65
CA GLN A 333 -26.20 0.66 -12.94
C GLN A 333 -27.51 1.38 -13.31
N ILE A 334 -28.67 0.79 -13.04
CA ILE A 334 -29.98 1.41 -13.25
C ILE A 334 -30.12 2.67 -12.37
N ILE A 335 -29.80 2.54 -11.07
CA ILE A 335 -29.85 3.66 -10.11
C ILE A 335 -28.93 4.81 -10.56
N GLU A 336 -27.71 4.50 -10.98
CA GLU A 336 -26.74 5.49 -11.44
C GLU A 336 -27.19 6.19 -12.71
N ASN A 337 -27.82 5.49 -13.64
CA ASN A 337 -28.37 6.07 -14.86
C ASN A 337 -29.55 7.00 -14.58
N ILE A 338 -30.44 6.65 -13.65
CA ILE A 338 -31.58 7.47 -13.23
C ILE A 338 -31.11 8.71 -12.47
N ALA A 339 -30.13 8.55 -11.56
CA ALA A 339 -29.70 9.60 -10.65
C ALA A 339 -28.75 10.63 -11.29
N ARG A 340 -28.22 10.34 -12.49
CA ARG A 340 -27.24 11.21 -13.18
C ARG A 340 -27.83 12.58 -13.50
N SER A 341 -27.13 13.65 -13.09
CA SER A 341 -27.52 15.03 -13.31
C SER A 341 -26.49 15.80 -14.11
N THR A 342 -26.94 16.77 -14.91
CA THR A 342 -26.09 17.71 -15.62
C THR A 342 -25.69 18.92 -14.75
N SER A 343 -26.31 19.09 -13.57
CA SER A 343 -26.08 20.22 -12.65
C SER A 343 -25.05 19.97 -11.54
N GLY A 344 -24.31 18.85 -11.59
CA GLY A 344 -23.22 18.55 -10.66
C GLY A 344 -23.63 17.85 -9.37
N VAL A 345 -24.92 17.72 -9.05
CA VAL A 345 -25.43 16.95 -7.91
C VAL A 345 -26.34 15.85 -8.39
N ASN A 346 -25.86 14.60 -8.29
CA ASN A 346 -26.65 13.43 -8.66
C ASN A 346 -27.72 13.16 -7.58
N ASN A 347 -28.93 12.80 -8.00
CA ASN A 347 -30.06 12.64 -7.09
C ASN A 347 -31.08 11.63 -7.64
N ILE A 348 -31.62 10.80 -6.75
CA ILE A 348 -32.78 9.95 -7.02
C ILE A 348 -33.92 10.36 -6.07
N ASN A 349 -35.12 10.57 -6.65
CA ASN A 349 -36.30 10.93 -5.86
C ASN A 349 -37.12 9.69 -5.45
N SER A 350 -38.13 9.90 -4.60
CA SER A 350 -38.95 8.81 -4.07
C SER A 350 -39.77 8.08 -5.15
N LYS A 351 -40.19 8.77 -6.21
CA LYS A 351 -40.95 8.15 -7.32
C LYS A 351 -40.06 7.29 -8.21
N GLU A 352 -38.87 7.80 -8.54
CA GLU A 352 -37.85 7.07 -9.29
C GLU A 352 -37.37 5.84 -8.49
N LEU A 353 -37.14 6.00 -7.19
CA LEU A 353 -36.77 4.86 -6.33
C LEU A 353 -37.91 3.83 -6.26
N ALA A 354 -39.17 4.27 -6.15
CA ALA A 354 -40.33 3.40 -6.10
C ALA A 354 -40.55 2.61 -7.40
N SER A 355 -40.15 3.16 -8.55
CA SER A 355 -40.30 2.52 -9.85
C SER A 355 -39.21 1.47 -10.19
N LEU A 356 -38.18 1.32 -9.33
CA LEU A 356 -37.15 0.30 -9.53
C LEU A 356 -37.77 -1.10 -9.56
N GLU A 357 -37.53 -1.82 -10.63
CA GLU A 357 -37.95 -3.21 -10.75
C GLU A 357 -37.00 -4.13 -10.00
N ILE A 358 -37.58 -4.96 -9.13
CA ILE A 358 -36.87 -5.89 -8.26
C ILE A 358 -37.39 -7.31 -8.51
N PRO A 359 -36.55 -8.31 -8.73
CA PRO A 359 -37.00 -9.70 -8.74
C PRO A 359 -37.44 -10.09 -7.34
N LEU A 360 -38.64 -10.63 -7.25
CA LEU A 360 -39.24 -11.03 -5.98
C LEU A 360 -39.59 -12.53 -6.05
N THR A 361 -38.86 -13.32 -5.29
CA THR A 361 -39.15 -14.73 -5.05
C THR A 361 -40.04 -14.89 -3.80
N PRO A 362 -40.62 -16.06 -3.55
CA PRO A 362 -41.32 -16.37 -2.31
C PRO A 362 -40.44 -16.09 -1.05
N LEU A 363 -41.04 -15.63 0.06
CA LEU A 363 -40.31 -15.21 1.25
C LEU A 363 -39.36 -16.28 1.82
N PRO A 364 -39.70 -17.59 1.86
CA PRO A 364 -38.75 -18.62 2.30
C PRO A 364 -37.48 -18.68 1.44
N GLU A 365 -37.60 -18.48 0.13
CA GLU A 365 -36.47 -18.46 -0.79
C GLU A 365 -35.58 -17.20 -0.57
N GLN A 366 -36.21 -16.05 -0.36
CA GLN A 366 -35.47 -14.83 -0.01
C GLN A 366 -34.60 -15.05 1.23
N HIS A 367 -35.13 -15.71 2.25
CA HIS A 367 -34.37 -16.02 3.47
C HIS A 367 -33.21 -17.00 3.20
N GLU A 368 -33.44 -18.02 2.37
CA GLU A 368 -32.36 -18.94 2.00
C GLU A 368 -31.27 -18.26 1.16
N ILE A 369 -31.66 -17.37 0.23
CA ILE A 369 -30.70 -16.54 -0.52
C ILE A 369 -29.87 -15.68 0.44
N VAL A 370 -30.52 -14.99 1.37
CA VAL A 370 -29.83 -14.16 2.39
C VAL A 370 -28.83 -15.01 3.17
N ARG A 371 -29.26 -16.17 3.68
CA ARG A 371 -28.38 -17.08 4.43
C ARG A 371 -27.13 -17.48 3.63
N ARG A 372 -27.29 -17.83 2.34
CA ARG A 372 -26.17 -18.21 1.47
C ARG A 372 -25.24 -17.04 1.17
N VAL A 373 -25.80 -15.87 0.87
CA VAL A 373 -25.00 -14.66 0.63
C VAL A 373 -24.17 -14.30 1.88
N GLU A 374 -24.79 -14.36 3.06
CA GLU A 374 -24.08 -14.09 4.33
C GLU A 374 -22.96 -15.10 4.58
N GLN A 375 -23.17 -16.38 4.31
CA GLN A 375 -22.12 -17.39 4.39
C GLN A 375 -20.96 -17.11 3.43
N LEU A 376 -21.24 -16.77 2.18
CA LEU A 376 -20.22 -16.45 1.19
C LEU A 376 -19.45 -15.17 1.54
N PHE A 377 -20.14 -14.17 2.08
CA PHE A 377 -19.50 -12.93 2.53
C PHE A 377 -18.64 -13.17 3.77
N ALA A 378 -19.12 -13.92 4.76
CA ALA A 378 -18.31 -14.29 5.93
C ALA A 378 -17.05 -15.09 5.55
N TYR A 379 -17.15 -15.96 4.52
CA TYR A 379 -16.00 -16.64 3.97
C TYR A 379 -15.02 -15.65 3.32
N ALA A 380 -15.50 -14.71 2.53
CA ALA A 380 -14.69 -13.67 1.91
C ALA A 380 -13.99 -12.78 2.97
N ASP A 381 -14.70 -12.41 4.03
CA ASP A 381 -14.15 -11.62 5.14
C ASP A 381 -13.05 -12.39 5.89
N THR A 382 -13.22 -13.69 6.04
CA THR A 382 -12.20 -14.57 6.64
C THR A 382 -10.93 -14.61 5.78
N ILE A 383 -11.07 -14.77 4.46
CA ILE A 383 -9.93 -14.72 3.53
C ILE A 383 -9.24 -13.36 3.61
N GLU A 384 -10.00 -12.27 3.63
CA GLU A 384 -9.44 -10.91 3.70
C GLU A 384 -8.60 -10.70 4.96
N LYS A 385 -9.06 -11.17 6.12
CA LYS A 385 -8.31 -11.15 7.39
C LYS A 385 -7.02 -11.98 7.31
N LEU A 386 -7.08 -13.17 6.70
CA LEU A 386 -5.92 -14.03 6.52
C LEU A 386 -4.89 -13.39 5.59
N VAL A 387 -5.33 -12.77 4.50
CA VAL A 387 -4.47 -12.05 3.55
C VAL A 387 -3.77 -10.89 4.22
N ASN A 388 -4.48 -10.06 4.97
CA ASN A 388 -3.90 -8.93 5.69
C ASN A 388 -2.84 -9.39 6.72
N SER A 389 -3.12 -10.47 7.45
CA SER A 389 -2.16 -11.09 8.36
C SER A 389 -0.93 -11.66 7.61
N ALA A 390 -1.13 -12.29 6.46
CA ALA A 390 -0.06 -12.81 5.62
C ALA A 390 0.81 -11.68 5.06
N LEU A 391 0.21 -10.58 4.56
CA LEU A 391 0.93 -9.40 4.07
C LEU A 391 1.81 -8.78 5.16
N THR A 392 1.30 -8.66 6.39
CA THR A 392 2.09 -8.18 7.53
C THR A 392 3.32 -9.06 7.76
N ARG A 393 3.18 -10.39 7.74
CA ARG A 393 4.30 -11.33 7.88
C ARG A 393 5.27 -11.25 6.72
N VAL A 394 4.79 -11.22 5.49
CA VAL A 394 5.61 -11.14 4.28
C VAL A 394 6.43 -9.84 4.26
N ASN A 395 5.85 -8.71 4.66
CA ASN A 395 6.56 -7.43 4.74
C ASN A 395 7.73 -7.46 5.76
N SER A 396 7.64 -8.29 6.81
CA SER A 396 8.73 -8.45 7.78
C SER A 396 9.81 -9.45 7.34
N LEU A 397 9.50 -10.34 6.37
CA LEU A 397 10.43 -11.39 5.93
C LEU A 397 11.69 -10.82 5.28
N THR A 398 11.58 -9.78 4.46
CA THR A 398 12.74 -9.15 3.78
C THR A 398 13.83 -8.78 4.79
N GLN A 399 13.46 -8.06 5.86
CA GLN A 399 14.43 -7.64 6.87
C GLN A 399 14.94 -8.83 7.70
N SER A 400 14.09 -9.82 7.98
CA SER A 400 14.50 -11.05 8.68
C SER A 400 15.51 -11.87 7.87
N ILE A 401 15.28 -12.02 6.55
CA ILE A 401 16.19 -12.74 5.65
C ILE A 401 17.53 -12.01 5.56
N LEU A 402 17.51 -10.69 5.35
CA LEU A 402 18.73 -9.86 5.34
C LEU A 402 19.48 -9.97 6.68
N ALA A 403 18.78 -9.90 7.81
CA ALA A 403 19.39 -10.03 9.12
C ALA A 403 20.09 -11.40 9.29
N LYS A 404 19.44 -12.49 8.90
CA LYS A 404 20.04 -13.84 8.91
C LYS A 404 21.27 -13.95 7.99
N ALA A 405 21.20 -13.34 6.81
CA ALA A 405 22.31 -13.35 5.85
C ALA A 405 23.55 -12.68 6.47
N PHE A 406 23.39 -11.45 6.99
CA PHE A 406 24.51 -10.65 7.49
C PHE A 406 24.95 -10.98 8.93
N ARG A 407 24.24 -11.89 9.62
CA ARG A 407 24.74 -12.60 10.80
C ARG A 407 25.45 -13.93 10.44
N GLY A 408 25.51 -14.29 9.15
CA GLY A 408 26.13 -15.50 8.64
C GLY A 408 25.31 -16.77 8.89
N GLU A 409 24.03 -16.64 9.28
CA GLU A 409 23.14 -17.79 9.54
C GLU A 409 22.70 -18.49 8.25
N LEU A 410 22.49 -17.76 7.14
CA LEU A 410 22.08 -18.33 5.85
C LEU A 410 23.15 -19.23 5.22
N THR A 411 24.40 -19.04 5.58
CA THR A 411 25.55 -19.78 5.02
C THR A 411 26.26 -20.64 6.07
N ALA A 412 25.70 -20.78 7.28
CA ALA A 412 26.36 -21.52 8.36
C ALA A 412 26.68 -22.97 7.98
N GLN A 413 25.72 -23.67 7.40
CA GLN A 413 25.91 -25.05 6.94
C GLN A 413 26.93 -25.12 5.80
N TRP A 414 26.78 -24.28 4.75
CA TRP A 414 27.71 -24.20 3.62
C TRP A 414 29.16 -23.94 4.10
N ARG A 415 29.32 -23.04 5.06
CA ARG A 415 30.62 -22.67 5.65
C ARG A 415 31.26 -23.83 6.40
N ALA A 416 30.45 -24.64 7.08
CA ALA A 416 30.92 -25.85 7.79
C ALA A 416 31.35 -26.95 6.80
N GLU A 417 30.64 -27.08 5.67
CA GLU A 417 30.90 -28.09 4.64
C GLU A 417 32.06 -27.70 3.70
N ASN A 418 32.46 -26.42 3.64
CA ASN A 418 33.44 -25.89 2.70
C ASN A 418 34.58 -25.09 3.38
N PRO A 419 35.28 -25.65 4.39
CA PRO A 419 36.31 -24.93 5.14
C PRO A 419 37.48 -24.45 4.26
N ASP A 420 37.86 -25.19 3.21
CA ASP A 420 38.97 -24.86 2.32
C ASP A 420 38.66 -23.65 1.42
N LEU A 421 37.38 -23.41 1.11
CA LEU A 421 36.94 -22.28 0.27
C LEU A 421 36.91 -20.95 1.03
N ILE A 422 37.16 -20.97 2.35
CA ILE A 422 37.13 -19.79 3.23
C ILE A 422 38.41 -19.66 4.08
N SER A 423 39.47 -20.41 3.76
CA SER A 423 40.75 -20.42 4.47
C SER A 423 41.91 -20.06 3.58
N GLY A 424 43.09 -19.78 4.15
CA GLY A 424 44.29 -19.42 3.45
C GLY A 424 44.10 -18.23 2.50
N GLU A 425 44.46 -18.35 1.26
CA GLU A 425 44.32 -17.30 0.24
C GLU A 425 42.85 -16.95 -0.10
N ASN A 426 41.93 -17.86 0.22
CA ASN A 426 40.49 -17.67 0.04
C ASN A 426 39.83 -17.04 1.27
N SER A 427 40.54 -16.75 2.35
CA SER A 427 40.00 -16.19 3.57
C SER A 427 39.52 -14.73 3.38
N ALA A 428 38.64 -14.28 4.28
CA ALA A 428 38.24 -12.88 4.34
C ALA A 428 39.43 -11.95 4.63
N ALA A 429 40.37 -12.39 5.48
CA ALA A 429 41.60 -11.64 5.77
C ALA A 429 42.46 -11.44 4.51
N ALA A 430 42.69 -12.51 3.72
CA ALA A 430 43.44 -12.39 2.47
C ALA A 430 42.72 -11.49 1.44
N LEU A 431 41.40 -11.51 1.38
CA LEU A 431 40.60 -10.60 0.56
C LEU A 431 40.83 -9.13 0.94
N LEU A 432 40.81 -8.83 2.26
CA LEU A 432 41.02 -7.45 2.77
C LEU A 432 42.44 -6.94 2.48
N GLU A 433 43.44 -7.78 2.61
CA GLU A 433 44.82 -7.39 2.25
C GLU A 433 44.93 -7.06 0.77
N LYS A 434 44.28 -7.81 -0.13
CA LYS A 434 44.20 -7.50 -1.55
C LYS A 434 43.50 -6.15 -1.82
N ILE A 435 42.40 -5.87 -1.12
CA ILE A 435 41.68 -4.59 -1.24
C ILE A 435 42.56 -3.41 -0.74
N LYS A 436 43.27 -3.58 0.36
CA LYS A 436 44.23 -2.56 0.86
C LYS A 436 45.34 -2.29 -0.14
N ALA A 437 45.91 -3.34 -0.74
CA ALA A 437 46.94 -3.22 -1.76
C ALA A 437 46.42 -2.51 -3.02
N GLU A 438 45.24 -2.84 -3.52
CA GLU A 438 44.58 -2.16 -4.64
C GLU A 438 44.40 -0.66 -4.35
N ARG A 439 43.94 -0.30 -3.15
CA ARG A 439 43.78 1.10 -2.75
C ARG A 439 45.09 1.85 -2.62
N ALA A 440 46.10 1.23 -2.05
CA ALA A 440 47.45 1.83 -1.97
C ALA A 440 48.01 2.14 -3.36
N ALA A 441 47.82 1.22 -4.32
CA ALA A 441 48.24 1.39 -5.71
C ALA A 441 47.48 2.50 -6.44
N SER A 442 46.17 2.63 -6.19
CA SER A 442 45.32 3.67 -6.79
C SER A 442 45.45 5.04 -6.09
N GLY A 443 45.79 5.09 -4.81
CA GLY A 443 46.00 6.31 -4.01
C GLY A 443 47.32 7.05 -4.25
N GLY A 444 48.26 6.44 -4.94
CA GLY A 444 49.59 7.03 -5.27
C GLY A 444 49.57 8.18 -6.28
N LYS A 445 48.45 8.59 -6.83
CA LYS A 445 48.25 9.76 -7.71
C LYS A 445 47.59 10.95 -7.02
N LYS A 446 48.02 11.31 -5.80
CA LYS A 446 47.78 12.66 -5.28
C LYS A 446 48.75 13.61 -5.94
N THR A 447 48.33 14.27 -7.02
CA THR A 447 49.01 15.45 -7.56
C THR A 447 49.25 16.46 -6.46
N SER A 448 50.52 16.75 -6.18
CA SER A 448 50.97 17.86 -5.36
C SER A 448 50.31 19.15 -5.89
N ARG A 449 49.36 19.73 -5.15
CA ARG A 449 49.00 21.14 -5.35
C ARG A 449 50.19 21.98 -4.96
N LYS A 450 50.98 22.45 -5.91
CA LYS A 450 51.86 23.59 -5.75
C LYS A 450 51.00 24.78 -5.30
N LYS A 451 51.32 25.33 -4.12
CA LYS A 451 50.92 26.68 -3.75
C LYS A 451 51.63 27.65 -4.72
N ALA A 452 50.89 28.46 -5.38
CA ALA A 452 51.27 29.74 -5.92
C ALA A 452 50.12 30.71 -5.61
#